data_f3550c52c48472c8e6825bbd915fd135
#
_entry.id   f3550c52c48472c8e6825bbd915fd135
#
_cell.length_a   1.000
_cell.length_b   1.000
_cell.length_c   1.000
_cell.angle_alpha   90.00
_cell.angle_beta   90.00
_cell.angle_gamma   90.00
#
_symmetry.space_group_name_H-M   'P 1'
#
loop_
_entity.id
_entity.type
_entity.pdbx_description
1 polymer ?
#
loop_
_entity_poly.entity_id
_entity_poly.type
_entity_poly.pdbx_seq_one_letter_code
_entity_poly.pdbx_strand_id
1 'polypeptide(L)'
;MKIISKISSYIIGASALLLVSSCDDDGGKVIDEVFSSTTRGAVLRTLESHGVYDRFDTSSVFGFTFEEQDYEGGALMEKVDLYISFEDNTEDNGDSTVDEILIQTYTPEDFTEGDFGLPVASYESTLANALSLLGLEEGDFDGGDAIQYRLVLTLT
;
A
#
# COMPACT_ATOMS: atom_id res chain seq x y z
N MET A 1 -11.04 -0.11 -78.82
CA MET A 1 -11.40 -0.94 -77.61
C MET A 1 -10.25 -1.34 -76.68
N LYS A 2 -8.95 -1.13 -77.06
CA LYS A 2 -7.77 -1.46 -76.23
C LYS A 2 -7.32 -0.33 -75.26
N ILE A 3 -7.68 0.93 -75.54
CA ILE A 3 -7.25 2.08 -74.72
C ILE A 3 -8.05 2.24 -73.44
N ILE A 4 -9.35 1.96 -73.46
CA ILE A 4 -10.26 2.04 -72.32
C ILE A 4 -9.91 1.00 -71.26
N SER A 5 -9.49 -0.19 -71.66
CA SER A 5 -9.05 -1.26 -70.77
C SER A 5 -7.80 -0.92 -69.95
N LYS A 6 -6.86 -0.17 -70.54
CA LYS A 6 -5.62 0.23 -69.87
C LYS A 6 -5.86 1.36 -68.86
N ILE A 7 -6.76 2.30 -69.15
CA ILE A 7 -7.09 3.41 -68.27
C ILE A 7 -7.84 2.89 -67.02
N SER A 8 -8.73 1.93 -67.19
CA SER A 8 -9.45 1.29 -66.07
C SER A 8 -8.49 0.55 -65.12
N SER A 9 -7.42 -0.08 -65.65
CA SER A 9 -6.43 -0.77 -64.82
C SER A 9 -5.56 0.18 -63.98
N TYR A 10 -5.25 1.36 -64.49
CA TYR A 10 -4.49 2.39 -63.71
C TYR A 10 -5.33 3.09 -62.66
N ILE A 11 -6.64 3.26 -62.89
CA ILE A 11 -7.55 3.87 -61.91
C ILE A 11 -7.75 2.93 -60.72
N ILE A 12 -7.86 1.62 -60.93
CA ILE A 12 -7.99 0.62 -59.84
C ILE A 12 -6.69 0.52 -59.04
N GLY A 13 -5.51 0.60 -59.71
CA GLY A 13 -4.22 0.60 -59.05
C GLY A 13 -3.97 1.85 -58.18
N ALA A 14 -4.40 3.02 -58.64
CA ALA A 14 -4.27 4.27 -57.89
C ALA A 14 -5.22 4.34 -56.67
N SER A 15 -6.42 3.75 -56.79
CA SER A 15 -7.39 3.67 -55.65
C SER A 15 -6.93 2.74 -54.55
N ALA A 16 -6.20 1.67 -54.85
CA ALA A 16 -5.66 0.74 -53.86
C ALA A 16 -4.48 1.31 -53.04
N LEU A 17 -3.76 2.30 -53.57
CA LEU A 17 -2.67 2.96 -52.82
C LEU A 17 -3.14 3.99 -51.81
N LEU A 18 -4.42 4.45 -51.87
CA LEU A 18 -4.97 5.44 -50.93
C LEU A 18 -5.56 4.83 -49.66
N LEU A 19 -5.60 3.50 -49.55
CA LEU A 19 -6.21 2.82 -48.40
C LEU A 19 -5.21 2.39 -47.31
N VAL A 20 -3.91 2.63 -47.52
CA VAL A 20 -2.88 2.28 -46.50
C VAL A 20 -2.36 3.48 -45.71
N SER A 21 -2.99 4.66 -45.85
CA SER A 21 -2.58 5.87 -45.12
C SER A 21 -3.46 6.21 -43.92
N SER A 22 -4.19 5.23 -43.39
CA SER A 22 -5.09 5.45 -42.24
C SER A 22 -4.62 4.68 -40.99
N CYS A 23 -3.34 4.55 -40.77
CA CYS A 23 -2.78 4.34 -39.46
C CYS A 23 -2.05 5.61 -39.08
N ASP A 24 -2.79 6.61 -38.64
CA ASP A 24 -2.20 7.74 -37.95
C ASP A 24 -1.78 7.26 -36.58
N ASP A 25 -0.50 7.34 -36.29
CA ASP A 25 0.16 6.91 -35.05
C ASP A 25 -0.26 7.76 -33.82
N ASP A 26 -1.35 8.51 -33.90
CA ASP A 26 -1.85 9.32 -32.80
C ASP A 26 -2.71 8.54 -31.77
N GLY A 27 -2.96 7.25 -32.01
CA GLY A 27 -3.74 6.41 -31.11
C GLY A 27 -3.04 6.01 -29.81
N GLY A 28 -1.72 6.16 -29.75
CA GLY A 28 -0.92 5.87 -28.55
C GLY A 28 -0.91 6.99 -27.52
N LYS A 29 -0.97 8.24 -27.97
CA LYS A 29 -0.76 9.41 -27.13
C LYS A 29 -1.76 9.58 -26.00
N VAL A 30 -3.03 9.23 -26.21
CA VAL A 30 -4.06 9.35 -25.16
C VAL A 30 -3.83 8.33 -24.05
N ILE A 31 -3.44 7.12 -24.40
CA ILE A 31 -3.13 6.07 -23.42
C ILE A 31 -1.82 6.40 -22.71
N ASP A 32 -0.82 6.83 -23.41
CA ASP A 32 0.48 7.22 -22.84
C ASP A 32 0.33 8.47 -21.95
N GLU A 33 -0.51 9.44 -22.32
CA GLU A 33 -0.81 10.60 -21.51
C GLU A 33 -1.58 10.23 -20.23
N VAL A 34 -2.56 9.33 -20.33
CA VAL A 34 -3.30 8.81 -19.16
C VAL A 34 -2.36 8.05 -18.24
N PHE A 35 -1.48 7.19 -18.77
CA PHE A 35 -0.51 6.45 -17.95
C PHE A 35 0.55 7.36 -17.33
N SER A 36 1.00 8.39 -18.04
CA SER A 36 1.99 9.34 -17.52
C SER A 36 1.43 10.35 -16.53
N SER A 37 0.12 10.63 -16.60
CA SER A 37 -0.57 11.57 -15.72
C SER A 37 -1.30 10.91 -14.55
N THR A 38 -1.42 9.58 -14.55
CA THR A 38 -2.08 8.83 -13.47
C THR A 38 -1.07 8.50 -12.38
N THR A 39 -1.20 9.17 -11.24
CA THR A 39 -0.46 8.80 -10.02
C THR A 39 -0.96 7.44 -9.57
N ARG A 40 -0.07 6.44 -9.57
CA ARG A 40 -0.39 5.13 -9.01
C ARG A 40 -0.19 5.18 -7.52
N GLY A 41 -1.16 4.64 -6.78
CA GLY A 41 -1.06 4.54 -5.34
C GLY A 41 -0.04 3.50 -4.90
N ALA A 42 0.26 3.52 -3.62
CA ALA A 42 1.04 2.49 -2.96
C ALA A 42 0.17 1.76 -1.92
N VAL A 43 0.64 0.62 -1.45
CA VAL A 43 -0.05 -0.19 -0.46
C VAL A 43 0.94 -0.69 0.58
N LEU A 44 0.52 -0.67 1.86
CA LEU A 44 1.18 -1.43 2.92
C LEU A 44 0.50 -2.79 3.06
N ARG A 45 1.29 -3.83 3.10
CA ARG A 45 0.83 -5.21 3.25
C ARG A 45 1.48 -5.84 4.48
N THR A 46 0.68 -6.33 5.42
CA THR A 46 1.20 -7.19 6.49
C THR A 46 1.55 -8.54 5.89
N LEU A 47 2.80 -8.94 6.01
CA LEU A 47 3.31 -10.23 5.54
C LEU A 47 3.00 -11.33 6.54
N GLU A 48 3.27 -11.06 7.81
CA GLU A 48 3.03 -11.99 8.91
C GLU A 48 2.79 -11.23 10.20
N SER A 49 2.13 -11.89 11.14
CA SER A 49 2.06 -11.48 12.52
C SER A 49 2.42 -12.66 13.41
N HIS A 50 3.04 -12.38 14.54
CA HIS A 50 3.48 -13.41 15.49
C HIS A 50 3.21 -12.96 16.92
N GLY A 51 3.13 -13.95 17.81
CA GLY A 51 2.83 -13.73 19.21
C GLY A 51 1.38 -13.33 19.46
N VAL A 52 1.06 -13.12 20.71
CA VAL A 52 -0.21 -12.63 21.21
C VAL A 52 0.01 -12.06 22.60
N TYR A 53 -0.65 -10.97 22.93
CA TYR A 53 -0.64 -10.47 24.29
C TYR A 53 -1.46 -11.38 25.22
N ASP A 54 -0.85 -11.78 26.33
CA ASP A 54 -1.50 -12.50 27.41
C ASP A 54 -1.66 -11.56 28.60
N ARG A 55 -2.90 -11.24 28.97
CA ARG A 55 -3.21 -10.33 30.08
C ARG A 55 -2.58 -10.74 31.43
N PHE A 56 -2.24 -12.01 31.58
CA PHE A 56 -1.61 -12.55 32.81
C PHE A 56 -0.07 -12.59 32.72
N ASP A 57 0.49 -12.27 31.54
CA ASP A 57 1.95 -12.20 31.30
C ASP A 57 2.31 -10.93 30.54
N THR A 58 2.68 -9.90 31.28
CA THR A 58 3.07 -8.60 30.69
C THR A 58 4.36 -8.66 29.88
N SER A 59 5.12 -9.77 29.96
CA SER A 59 6.27 -10.03 29.10
C SER A 59 5.91 -10.67 27.77
N SER A 60 4.63 -11.07 27.57
CA SER A 60 4.15 -11.59 26.30
C SER A 60 4.34 -10.58 25.18
N VAL A 61 4.64 -11.08 23.99
CA VAL A 61 5.07 -10.30 22.84
C VAL A 61 4.03 -10.41 21.73
N PHE A 62 3.80 -9.30 21.03
CA PHE A 62 3.11 -9.26 19.75
C PHE A 62 3.97 -8.46 18.76
N GLY A 63 4.02 -8.94 17.54
CA GLY A 63 4.74 -8.29 16.47
C GLY A 63 4.18 -8.61 15.10
N PHE A 64 4.57 -7.81 14.13
CA PHE A 64 4.21 -8.00 12.72
C PHE A 64 5.29 -7.46 11.80
N THR A 65 5.35 -8.04 10.61
CA THR A 65 6.21 -7.61 9.51
C THR A 65 5.32 -7.06 8.39
N PHE A 66 5.70 -5.94 7.84
CA PHE A 66 4.96 -5.29 6.77
C PHE A 66 5.87 -4.86 5.63
N GLU A 67 5.30 -4.84 4.43
CA GLU A 67 5.97 -4.53 3.17
C GLU A 67 5.26 -3.35 2.52
N GLU A 68 6.04 -2.44 1.97
CA GLU A 68 5.53 -1.38 1.12
C GLU A 68 5.66 -1.80 -0.35
N GLN A 69 4.62 -1.54 -1.12
CA GLN A 69 4.57 -1.81 -2.55
C GLN A 69 4.01 -0.61 -3.30
N ASP A 70 4.86 0.05 -4.06
CA ASP A 70 4.50 1.02 -5.07
C ASP A 70 4.95 0.56 -6.47
N TYR A 71 4.67 1.36 -7.50
CA TYR A 71 5.07 1.00 -8.87
C TYR A 71 6.55 1.30 -9.17
N GLU A 72 7.26 1.97 -8.28
CA GLU A 72 8.70 2.25 -8.36
C GLU A 72 9.53 1.39 -7.41
N GLY A 73 8.92 0.34 -6.85
CA GLY A 73 9.61 -0.63 -5.98
C GLY A 73 9.98 -0.05 -4.61
N GLY A 74 9.14 0.84 -4.07
CA GLY A 74 9.33 1.49 -2.77
C GLY A 74 9.99 2.86 -2.83
N ALA A 75 10.32 3.36 -4.02
CA ALA A 75 11.00 4.65 -4.16
C ALA A 75 10.11 5.88 -3.90
N LEU A 76 8.80 5.71 -3.87
CA LEU A 76 7.86 6.78 -3.58
C LEU A 76 7.56 6.95 -2.08
N MET A 77 7.98 6.01 -1.26
CA MET A 77 7.73 6.09 0.18
C MET A 77 8.51 7.26 0.81
N GLU A 78 7.79 8.20 1.41
CA GLU A 78 8.39 9.23 2.27
C GLU A 78 8.57 8.71 3.70
N LYS A 79 7.51 8.16 4.27
CA LYS A 79 7.51 7.59 5.63
C LYS A 79 6.32 6.66 5.87
N VAL A 80 6.42 5.86 6.93
CA VAL A 80 5.30 5.11 7.51
C VAL A 80 5.18 5.46 8.98
N ASP A 81 4.04 6.02 9.38
CA ASP A 81 3.72 6.30 10.78
C ASP A 81 2.94 5.13 11.38
N LEU A 82 3.37 4.64 12.54
CA LEU A 82 2.72 3.59 13.31
C LEU A 82 2.01 4.19 14.52
N TYR A 83 0.72 3.93 14.60
CA TYR A 83 -0.16 4.35 15.71
C TYR A 83 -0.58 3.15 16.54
N ILE A 84 -0.79 3.37 17.83
CA ILE A 84 -1.41 2.44 18.76
C ILE A 84 -2.68 3.08 19.32
N SER A 85 -3.71 2.28 19.56
CA SER A 85 -4.93 2.66 20.29
C SER A 85 -5.44 1.50 21.13
N PHE A 86 -6.33 1.79 22.04
CA PHE A 86 -7.00 0.80 22.89
C PHE A 86 -8.50 0.99 22.83
N GLU A 87 -9.21 -0.08 22.56
CA GLU A 87 -10.67 -0.14 22.58
C GLU A 87 -11.11 -1.01 23.76
N ASP A 88 -11.75 -0.36 24.73
CA ASP A 88 -12.33 -1.03 25.87
C ASP A 88 -13.71 -1.58 25.47
N ASN A 89 -13.81 -2.89 25.46
CA ASN A 89 -15.05 -3.62 25.14
C ASN A 89 -15.70 -4.24 26.37
N THR A 90 -15.19 -3.93 27.58
CA THR A 90 -15.68 -4.45 28.85
C THR A 90 -16.14 -3.31 29.73
N GLU A 91 -17.44 -3.31 30.12
CA GLU A 91 -18.07 -2.21 30.87
C GLU A 91 -17.83 -2.31 32.40
N ASP A 92 -17.29 -3.43 32.89
CA ASP A 92 -17.27 -3.76 34.32
C ASP A 92 -16.28 -2.91 35.13
N ASN A 93 -15.23 -2.35 34.51
CA ASN A 93 -14.17 -1.57 35.14
C ASN A 93 -14.16 -0.07 34.75
N GLY A 94 -15.15 0.38 34.00
CA GLY A 94 -15.24 1.74 33.45
C GLY A 94 -14.91 1.80 31.98
N ASP A 95 -14.68 2.98 31.42
CA ASP A 95 -14.25 3.20 30.03
C ASP A 95 -12.80 3.70 30.03
N SER A 96 -11.88 2.82 29.64
CA SER A 96 -10.44 3.07 29.53
C SER A 96 -9.98 3.22 28.09
N THR A 97 -10.90 3.42 27.13
CA THR A 97 -10.59 3.61 25.71
C THR A 97 -9.56 4.72 25.49
N VAL A 98 -8.54 4.44 24.71
CA VAL A 98 -7.47 5.38 24.35
C VAL A 98 -7.44 5.62 22.85
N ASP A 99 -7.57 6.88 22.45
CA ASP A 99 -7.45 7.31 21.06
C ASP A 99 -6.06 7.00 20.50
N GLU A 100 -5.93 7.06 19.17
CA GLU A 100 -4.67 6.77 18.47
C GLU A 100 -3.51 7.68 18.90
N ILE A 101 -2.41 7.05 19.27
CA ILE A 101 -1.15 7.69 19.64
C ILE A 101 -0.08 7.28 18.63
N LEU A 102 0.64 8.24 18.04
CA LEU A 102 1.82 7.96 17.22
C LEU A 102 2.93 7.42 18.12
N ILE A 103 3.41 6.21 17.81
CA ILE A 103 4.44 5.55 18.62
C ILE A 103 5.77 5.39 17.88
N GLN A 104 5.73 5.34 16.55
CA GLN A 104 6.93 5.22 15.73
C GLN A 104 6.72 5.79 14.34
N THR A 105 7.77 6.39 13.76
CA THR A 105 7.84 6.75 12.35
C THR A 105 9.00 5.98 11.74
N TYR A 106 8.71 5.28 10.65
CA TYR A 106 9.70 4.61 9.82
C TYR A 106 10.02 5.49 8.61
N THR A 107 11.28 5.64 8.31
CA THR A 107 11.80 6.27 7.09
C THR A 107 12.32 5.18 6.13
N PRO A 108 12.60 5.47 4.85
CA PRO A 108 13.17 4.46 3.95
C PRO A 108 14.43 3.75 4.47
N GLU A 109 15.19 4.41 5.35
CA GLU A 109 16.41 3.86 5.96
C GLU A 109 16.12 2.76 7.00
N ASP A 110 14.89 2.69 7.52
CA ASP A 110 14.45 1.68 8.49
C ASP A 110 13.97 0.39 7.83
N PHE A 111 13.88 0.39 6.49
CA PHE A 111 13.45 -0.76 5.71
C PHE A 111 14.64 -1.55 5.18
N THR A 112 14.44 -2.85 5.01
CA THR A 112 15.37 -3.77 4.35
C THR A 112 14.71 -4.38 3.12
N GLU A 113 15.52 -4.86 2.18
CA GLU A 113 15.00 -5.56 1.00
C GLU A 113 14.43 -6.93 1.40
N GLY A 114 13.15 -7.15 1.10
CA GLY A 114 12.46 -8.41 1.32
C GLY A 114 12.67 -9.42 0.17
N ASP A 115 12.05 -10.60 0.28
CA ASP A 115 12.19 -11.71 -0.69
C ASP A 115 11.77 -11.35 -2.12
N PHE A 116 10.94 -10.34 -2.29
CA PHE A 116 10.46 -9.87 -3.59
C PHE A 116 11.13 -8.58 -4.07
N GLY A 117 12.20 -8.15 -3.39
CA GLY A 117 12.90 -6.91 -3.72
C GLY A 117 12.14 -5.64 -3.32
N LEU A 118 11.14 -5.76 -2.44
CA LEU A 118 10.35 -4.64 -1.93
C LEU A 118 10.78 -4.27 -0.50
N PRO A 119 10.58 -3.01 -0.07
CA PRO A 119 10.93 -2.58 1.27
C PRO A 119 10.10 -3.29 2.34
N VAL A 120 10.76 -3.87 3.34
CA VAL A 120 10.15 -4.59 4.46
C VAL A 120 10.67 -4.03 5.78
N ALA A 121 9.76 -3.82 6.73
CA ALA A 121 10.09 -3.46 8.11
C ALA A 121 9.24 -4.30 9.09
N SER A 122 9.63 -4.29 10.36
CA SER A 122 8.96 -5.04 11.41
C SER A 122 8.75 -4.17 12.64
N TYR A 123 7.72 -4.51 13.38
CA TYR A 123 7.44 -3.98 14.71
C TYR A 123 7.25 -5.14 15.69
N GLU A 124 7.77 -4.98 16.90
CA GLU A 124 7.55 -5.91 17.99
C GLU A 124 7.51 -5.16 19.32
N SER A 125 6.59 -5.54 20.19
CA SER A 125 6.44 -4.96 21.52
C SER A 125 5.97 -5.99 22.54
N THR A 126 6.38 -5.80 23.80
CA THR A 126 5.80 -6.52 24.94
C THR A 126 4.47 -5.88 25.33
N LEU A 127 3.60 -6.65 26.01
CA LEU A 127 2.37 -6.10 26.59
C LEU A 127 2.69 -4.96 27.56
N ALA A 128 3.70 -5.12 28.43
CA ALA A 128 4.11 -4.05 29.36
C ALA A 128 4.45 -2.74 28.65
N ASN A 129 5.16 -2.81 27.50
CA ASN A 129 5.48 -1.61 26.73
C ASN A 129 4.23 -1.02 26.07
N ALA A 130 3.35 -1.85 25.50
CA ALA A 130 2.10 -1.38 24.90
C ALA A 130 1.21 -0.66 25.91
N LEU A 131 1.01 -1.23 27.12
CA LEU A 131 0.26 -0.61 28.19
C LEU A 131 0.89 0.71 28.65
N SER A 132 2.21 0.75 28.78
CA SER A 132 2.94 1.99 29.11
C SER A 132 2.73 3.11 28.09
N LEU A 133 2.74 2.77 26.79
CA LEU A 133 2.49 3.72 25.71
C LEU A 133 1.06 4.26 25.72
N LEU A 134 0.09 3.40 26.08
CA LEU A 134 -1.32 3.75 26.19
C LEU A 134 -1.67 4.45 27.53
N GLY A 135 -0.77 4.41 28.52
CA GLY A 135 -1.00 4.95 29.85
C GLY A 135 -1.99 4.13 30.69
N LEU A 136 -2.10 2.81 30.37
CA LEU A 136 -2.99 1.87 31.06
C LEU A 136 -2.27 1.17 32.23
N GLU A 137 -3.01 0.93 33.31
CA GLU A 137 -2.53 0.22 34.49
C GLU A 137 -3.24 -1.14 34.65
N GLU A 138 -2.78 -1.95 35.59
CA GLU A 138 -3.46 -3.20 35.93
C GLU A 138 -4.88 -2.93 36.42
N GLY A 139 -5.88 -3.49 35.74
CA GLY A 139 -7.29 -3.26 36.03
C GLY A 139 -8.01 -2.36 35.03
N ASP A 140 -7.27 -1.65 34.15
CA ASP A 140 -7.86 -0.84 33.08
C ASP A 140 -8.20 -1.67 31.83
N PHE A 141 -7.81 -2.94 31.80
CA PHE A 141 -8.01 -3.81 30.64
C PHE A 141 -8.43 -5.23 31.06
N ASP A 142 -9.27 -5.84 30.26
CA ASP A 142 -9.82 -7.17 30.50
C ASP A 142 -9.79 -8.06 29.23
N GLY A 143 -10.21 -9.31 29.39
CA GLY A 143 -10.32 -10.23 28.25
C GLY A 143 -11.51 -9.84 27.37
N GLY A 144 -11.24 -9.43 26.15
CA GLY A 144 -12.22 -8.94 25.20
C GLY A 144 -11.87 -7.55 24.66
N ASP A 145 -11.03 -6.81 25.37
CA ASP A 145 -10.52 -5.52 24.93
C ASP A 145 -9.49 -5.67 23.80
N ALA A 146 -9.27 -4.61 23.04
CA ALA A 146 -8.42 -4.67 21.86
C ALA A 146 -7.34 -3.58 21.84
N ILE A 147 -6.07 -4.01 21.77
CA ILE A 147 -4.98 -3.13 21.38
C ILE A 147 -4.90 -3.17 19.84
N GLN A 148 -5.02 -2.01 19.23
CA GLN A 148 -5.01 -1.87 17.77
C GLN A 148 -3.75 -1.15 17.30
N TYR A 149 -3.20 -1.61 16.17
CA TYR A 149 -2.08 -0.97 15.50
C TYR A 149 -2.50 -0.53 14.11
N ARG A 150 -2.20 0.72 13.77
CA ARG A 150 -2.50 1.28 12.45
C ARG A 150 -1.25 1.86 11.81
N LEU A 151 -0.97 1.45 10.58
CA LEU A 151 0.09 1.99 9.75
C LEU A 151 -0.47 3.03 8.76
N VAL A 152 0.23 4.14 8.61
CA VAL A 152 -0.11 5.21 7.65
C VAL A 152 1.10 5.49 6.77
N LEU A 153 0.96 5.17 5.48
CA LEU A 153 1.97 5.45 4.45
C LEU A 153 1.81 6.87 3.93
N THR A 154 2.91 7.62 3.87
CA THR A 154 3.01 8.90 3.17
C THR A 154 3.95 8.74 1.97
N LEU A 155 3.52 9.24 0.83
CA LEU A 155 4.29 9.23 -0.43
C LEU A 155 4.83 10.63 -0.75
N THR A 156 5.95 10.66 -1.46
CA THR A 156 6.56 11.89 -2.02
C THR A 156 5.80 12.42 -3.23
#